data_9e5f8f0dec3246bde63b938b0468da5c
#
_entry.id   9e5f8f0dec3246bde63b938b0468da5c
#
_cell.length_a   1.000
_cell.length_b   1.000
_cell.length_c   1.000
_cell.angle_alpha   90.00
_cell.angle_beta   90.00
_cell.angle_gamma   90.00
#
_symmetry.space_group_name_H-M   'P 1'
#
loop_
_entity.id
_entity.type
_entity.pdbx_description
1 polymer ?
#
loop_
_entity_poly.entity_id
_entity_poly.type
_entity_poly.pdbx_seq_one_letter_code
_entity_poly.pdbx_strand_id
1 'polypeptide(L)'
;CNLGYCLYWGIGCDRDRGRAADLFQKAAGQGHRRAMTLLGDCYAYGEGIAKDEARAVELYREAAERNYGPAWCNLGVCYELGEGIAMDKEEAVACYRKGAELDNTESQCNLGFCYLKSIGVKRDPAQAIRWLQKAAEKGQGRALTLLGDCYRQGDAVEKDVFKAAEYYRRAAERDYAPGQTAWGYCLE
;
A
#
# COMPACT_ATOMS: atom_id res chain seq x y z
N CYS A 1 -5.32 6.87 20.15
CA CYS A 1 -4.73 6.25 18.95
C CYS A 1 -3.30 5.74 19.20
N ASN A 2 -2.37 6.55 19.75
CA ASN A 2 -0.97 6.13 19.93
C ASN A 2 -0.79 4.96 20.90
N LEU A 3 -1.47 4.97 22.06
CA LEU A 3 -1.43 3.83 22.99
C LEU A 3 -2.00 2.55 22.33
N GLY A 4 -3.09 2.65 21.59
CA GLY A 4 -3.63 1.52 20.83
C GLY A 4 -2.61 0.95 19.84
N TYR A 5 -1.85 1.83 19.15
CA TYR A 5 -0.78 1.42 18.24
C TYR A 5 0.37 0.69 18.97
N CYS A 6 0.79 1.19 20.14
CA CYS A 6 1.80 0.51 20.95
C CYS A 6 1.34 -0.88 21.40
N LEU A 7 0.10 -1.02 21.89
CA LEU A 7 -0.48 -2.29 22.28
C LEU A 7 -0.66 -3.26 21.11
N TYR A 8 -1.03 -2.76 19.94
CA TYR A 8 -1.22 -3.57 18.74
C TYR A 8 0.09 -4.24 18.28
N TRP A 9 1.20 -3.50 18.33
CA TRP A 9 2.52 -3.97 17.89
C TRP A 9 3.41 -4.48 19.03
N GLY A 10 3.06 -4.26 20.31
CA GLY A 10 3.90 -4.59 21.44
C GLY A 10 5.10 -3.65 21.62
N ILE A 11 4.94 -2.37 21.26
CA ILE A 11 6.03 -1.38 21.35
C ILE A 11 6.09 -0.82 22.77
N GLY A 12 7.11 -1.22 23.53
CA GLY A 12 7.32 -0.77 24.90
C GLY A 12 6.31 -1.31 25.93
N CYS A 13 5.47 -2.27 25.55
CA CYS A 13 4.49 -2.94 26.42
C CYS A 13 4.13 -4.31 25.85
N ASP A 14 3.48 -5.15 26.64
CA ASP A 14 2.94 -6.41 26.16
C ASP A 14 1.89 -6.16 25.07
N ARG A 15 1.92 -7.02 24.07
CA ARG A 15 0.99 -6.95 22.95
C ARG A 15 -0.41 -7.35 23.38
N ASP A 16 -1.37 -6.46 23.15
CA ASP A 16 -2.79 -6.68 23.47
C ASP A 16 -3.66 -6.09 22.35
N ARG A 17 -4.00 -6.92 21.38
CA ARG A 17 -4.80 -6.52 20.20
C ARG A 17 -6.24 -6.20 20.54
N GLY A 18 -6.82 -6.85 21.56
CA GLY A 18 -8.18 -6.59 22.03
C GLY A 18 -8.30 -5.16 22.58
N ARG A 19 -7.42 -4.80 23.53
CA ARG A 19 -7.38 -3.43 24.07
C ARG A 19 -6.99 -2.40 23.00
N ALA A 20 -6.15 -2.78 22.04
CA ALA A 20 -5.82 -1.90 20.92
C ALA A 20 -7.05 -1.58 20.08
N ALA A 21 -7.86 -2.60 19.72
CA ALA A 21 -9.10 -2.42 18.95
C ALA A 21 -10.09 -1.53 19.70
N ASP A 22 -10.29 -1.71 21.01
CA ASP A 22 -11.13 -0.85 21.84
C ASP A 22 -10.68 0.62 21.81
N LEU A 23 -9.37 0.85 21.88
CA LEU A 23 -8.81 2.21 21.81
C LEU A 23 -8.96 2.83 20.42
N PHE A 24 -8.81 2.02 19.36
CA PHE A 24 -9.06 2.48 17.99
C PHE A 24 -10.53 2.81 17.80
N GLN A 25 -11.44 1.99 18.32
CA GLN A 25 -12.90 2.24 18.26
C GLN A 25 -13.29 3.55 18.93
N LYS A 26 -12.77 3.81 20.15
CA LYS A 26 -13.00 5.07 20.85
C LYS A 26 -12.48 6.29 20.07
N ALA A 27 -11.29 6.18 19.47
CA ALA A 27 -10.70 7.25 18.70
C ALA A 27 -11.41 7.43 17.34
N ALA A 28 -11.83 6.35 16.69
CA ALA A 28 -12.61 6.38 15.46
C ALA A 28 -13.95 7.07 15.66
N GLY A 29 -14.66 6.79 16.78
CA GLY A 29 -15.90 7.45 17.14
C GLY A 29 -15.74 8.97 17.37
N GLN A 30 -14.53 9.44 17.62
CA GLN A 30 -14.20 10.88 17.69
C GLN A 30 -13.77 11.47 16.33
N GLY A 31 -13.91 10.73 15.25
CA GLY A 31 -13.55 11.18 13.91
C GLY A 31 -12.06 11.08 13.55
N HIS A 32 -11.24 10.34 14.33
CA HIS A 32 -9.81 10.23 14.07
C HIS A 32 -9.53 9.27 12.91
N ARG A 33 -9.28 9.80 11.71
CA ARG A 33 -9.14 9.07 10.45
C ARG A 33 -8.10 7.93 10.48
N ARG A 34 -6.96 8.11 11.15
CA ARG A 34 -5.96 7.04 11.34
C ARG A 34 -6.49 5.90 12.21
N ALA A 35 -7.27 6.22 13.24
CA ALA A 35 -7.87 5.21 14.10
C ALA A 35 -8.97 4.42 13.39
N MET A 36 -9.75 5.07 12.52
CA MET A 36 -10.71 4.38 11.64
C MET A 36 -10.02 3.36 10.75
N THR A 37 -8.89 3.74 10.14
CA THR A 37 -8.12 2.83 9.27
C THR A 37 -7.56 1.65 10.08
N LEU A 38 -6.95 1.91 11.24
CA LEU A 38 -6.41 0.84 12.10
C LEU A 38 -7.52 -0.07 12.67
N LEU A 39 -8.68 0.47 12.97
CA LEU A 39 -9.84 -0.34 13.35
C LEU A 39 -10.35 -1.17 12.16
N GLY A 40 -10.33 -0.59 10.95
CA GLY A 40 -10.62 -1.30 9.71
C GLY A 40 -9.67 -2.49 9.51
N ASP A 41 -8.37 -2.30 9.75
CA ASP A 41 -7.38 -3.38 9.69
C ASP A 41 -7.71 -4.47 10.73
N CYS A 42 -8.09 -4.08 11.96
CA CYS A 42 -8.52 -5.06 12.99
C CYS A 42 -9.70 -5.90 12.51
N TYR A 43 -10.72 -5.31 11.89
CA TYR A 43 -11.86 -6.02 11.33
C TYR A 43 -11.49 -6.87 10.11
N ALA A 44 -10.68 -6.36 9.20
CA ALA A 44 -10.27 -7.07 7.99
C ALA A 44 -9.52 -8.37 8.30
N TYR A 45 -8.64 -8.33 9.32
CA TYR A 45 -7.80 -9.47 9.68
C TYR A 45 -8.29 -10.26 10.91
N GLY A 46 -9.34 -9.80 11.60
CA GLY A 46 -9.82 -10.44 12.83
C GLY A 46 -8.84 -10.28 14.00
N GLU A 47 -8.12 -9.16 14.07
CA GLU A 47 -7.09 -8.92 15.06
C GLU A 47 -7.61 -8.16 16.27
N GLY A 48 -7.81 -8.89 17.37
CA GLY A 48 -8.37 -8.35 18.63
C GLY A 48 -9.88 -8.15 18.62
N ILE A 49 -10.54 -8.41 17.50
CA ILE A 49 -11.99 -8.34 17.29
C ILE A 49 -12.40 -9.40 16.25
N ALA A 50 -13.65 -9.81 16.24
CA ALA A 50 -14.15 -10.74 15.21
C ALA A 50 -13.98 -10.15 13.81
N LYS A 51 -13.53 -10.98 12.86
CA LYS A 51 -13.34 -10.58 11.47
C LYS A 51 -14.67 -10.13 10.84
N ASP A 52 -14.67 -8.96 10.22
CA ASP A 52 -15.80 -8.39 9.48
C ASP A 52 -15.27 -7.47 8.36
N GLU A 53 -15.08 -8.04 7.18
CA GLU A 53 -14.52 -7.32 6.03
C GLU A 53 -15.45 -6.20 5.55
N ALA A 54 -16.78 -6.37 5.64
CA ALA A 54 -17.72 -5.33 5.25
C ALA A 54 -17.59 -4.11 6.17
N ARG A 55 -17.43 -4.35 7.46
CA ARG A 55 -17.20 -3.28 8.44
C ARG A 55 -15.85 -2.58 8.24
N ALA A 56 -14.81 -3.32 7.82
CA ALA A 56 -13.53 -2.74 7.46
C ALA A 56 -13.67 -1.78 6.28
N VAL A 57 -14.39 -2.17 5.23
CA VAL A 57 -14.68 -1.32 4.04
C VAL A 57 -15.40 -0.04 4.44
N GLU A 58 -16.41 -0.09 5.32
CA GLU A 58 -17.10 1.10 5.80
C GLU A 58 -16.14 2.08 6.48
N LEU A 59 -15.27 1.58 7.38
CA LEU A 59 -14.29 2.38 8.10
C LEU A 59 -13.23 2.98 7.18
N TYR A 60 -12.74 2.22 6.20
CA TYR A 60 -11.81 2.74 5.20
C TYR A 60 -12.45 3.85 4.36
N ARG A 61 -13.71 3.65 3.94
CA ARG A 61 -14.45 4.68 3.17
C ARG A 61 -14.61 5.96 3.98
N GLU A 62 -15.04 5.86 5.23
CA GLU A 62 -15.21 7.03 6.12
C GLU A 62 -13.88 7.78 6.34
N ALA A 63 -12.77 7.06 6.54
CA ALA A 63 -11.45 7.66 6.69
C ALA A 63 -10.94 8.28 5.37
N ALA A 64 -11.21 7.65 4.23
CA ALA A 64 -10.83 8.09 2.90
C ALA A 64 -11.55 9.40 2.52
N GLU A 65 -12.85 9.52 2.78
CA GLU A 65 -13.64 10.73 2.58
C GLU A 65 -13.15 11.91 3.43
N ARG A 66 -12.43 11.63 4.52
CA ARG A 66 -11.73 12.62 5.35
C ARG A 66 -10.30 12.92 4.85
N ASN A 67 -9.99 12.67 3.58
CA ASN A 67 -8.70 12.91 2.93
C ASN A 67 -7.54 12.17 3.63
N TYR A 68 -7.71 10.88 3.91
CA TYR A 68 -6.65 10.04 4.46
C TYR A 68 -6.14 9.05 3.41
N GLY A 69 -4.96 9.32 2.83
CA GLY A 69 -4.38 8.55 1.74
C GLY A 69 -4.24 7.05 2.01
N PRO A 70 -3.76 6.60 3.20
CA PRO A 70 -3.72 5.17 3.53
C PRO A 70 -5.08 4.47 3.48
N ALA A 71 -6.16 5.15 3.86
CA ALA A 71 -7.50 4.57 3.79
C ALA A 71 -7.97 4.39 2.34
N TRP A 72 -7.64 5.32 1.43
CA TRP A 72 -7.86 5.14 0.00
C TRP A 72 -7.08 3.94 -0.55
N CYS A 73 -5.86 3.70 -0.07
CA CYS A 73 -5.09 2.52 -0.45
C CYS A 73 -5.80 1.23 -0.04
N ASN A 74 -6.19 1.12 1.25
CA ASN A 74 -6.86 -0.07 1.77
C ASN A 74 -8.21 -0.31 1.08
N LEU A 75 -9.00 0.74 0.84
CA LEU A 75 -10.25 0.63 0.08
C LEU A 75 -10.00 0.14 -1.35
N GLY A 76 -8.94 0.62 -2.00
CA GLY A 76 -8.53 0.14 -3.31
C GLY A 76 -8.16 -1.35 -3.31
N VAL A 77 -7.47 -1.84 -2.28
CA VAL A 77 -7.16 -3.26 -2.10
C VAL A 77 -8.44 -4.08 -1.92
N CYS A 78 -9.40 -3.59 -1.12
CA CYS A 78 -10.69 -4.25 -0.94
C CYS A 78 -11.44 -4.42 -2.27
N TYR A 79 -11.48 -3.39 -3.12
CA TYR A 79 -12.05 -3.49 -4.45
C TYR A 79 -11.27 -4.40 -5.40
N GLU A 80 -9.92 -4.39 -5.32
CA GLU A 80 -9.08 -5.24 -6.18
C GLU A 80 -9.27 -6.73 -5.87
N LEU A 81 -9.42 -7.10 -4.59
CA LEU A 81 -9.52 -8.48 -4.12
C LEU A 81 -10.97 -8.95 -3.91
N GLY A 82 -11.95 -8.04 -3.81
CA GLY A 82 -13.33 -8.37 -3.47
C GLY A 82 -13.52 -8.70 -2.00
N GLU A 83 -12.71 -8.11 -1.11
CA GLU A 83 -12.78 -8.34 0.34
C GLU A 83 -13.79 -7.36 0.99
N GLY A 84 -14.88 -7.91 1.50
CA GLY A 84 -15.97 -7.13 2.12
C GLY A 84 -16.81 -6.30 1.15
N ILE A 85 -16.49 -6.29 -0.13
CA ILE A 85 -17.18 -5.59 -1.20
C ILE A 85 -17.02 -6.36 -2.51
N ALA A 86 -17.93 -6.15 -3.48
CA ALA A 86 -17.78 -6.75 -4.79
C ALA A 86 -16.48 -6.29 -5.48
N MET A 87 -15.75 -7.23 -6.08
CA MET A 87 -14.52 -6.94 -6.80
C MET A 87 -14.80 -5.98 -7.96
N ASP A 88 -14.04 -4.89 -8.01
CA ASP A 88 -14.10 -3.88 -9.06
C ASP A 88 -12.72 -3.25 -9.25
N LYS A 89 -12.01 -3.67 -10.30
CA LYS A 89 -10.65 -3.21 -10.58
C LYS A 89 -10.58 -1.75 -11.05
N GLU A 90 -11.64 -1.24 -11.64
CA GLU A 90 -11.73 0.16 -12.08
C GLU A 90 -11.88 1.07 -10.86
N GLU A 91 -12.75 0.70 -9.91
CA GLU A 91 -12.87 1.41 -8.64
C GLU A 91 -11.62 1.29 -7.78
N ALA A 92 -10.91 0.15 -7.80
CA ALA A 92 -9.60 0.01 -7.15
C ALA A 92 -8.60 1.06 -7.65
N VAL A 93 -8.49 1.21 -8.98
CA VAL A 93 -7.63 2.23 -9.60
C VAL A 93 -8.06 3.65 -9.24
N ALA A 94 -9.36 3.92 -9.19
CA ALA A 94 -9.87 5.23 -8.76
C ALA A 94 -9.47 5.54 -7.30
N CYS A 95 -9.57 4.56 -6.42
CA CYS A 95 -9.11 4.67 -5.03
C CYS A 95 -7.59 4.89 -4.95
N TYR A 96 -6.79 4.08 -5.67
CA TYR A 96 -5.33 4.26 -5.68
C TYR A 96 -4.93 5.65 -6.21
N ARG A 97 -5.62 6.17 -7.22
CA ARG A 97 -5.36 7.52 -7.74
C ARG A 97 -5.58 8.58 -6.67
N LYS A 98 -6.71 8.54 -5.96
CA LYS A 98 -6.99 9.48 -4.86
C LYS A 98 -5.96 9.37 -3.73
N GLY A 99 -5.59 8.16 -3.34
CA GLY A 99 -4.53 7.94 -2.36
C GLY A 99 -3.17 8.46 -2.82
N ALA A 100 -2.81 8.25 -4.09
CA ALA A 100 -1.56 8.71 -4.69
C ALA A 100 -1.48 10.25 -4.78
N GLU A 101 -2.59 10.92 -5.08
CA GLU A 101 -2.73 12.39 -5.07
C GLU A 101 -2.60 12.97 -3.66
N LEU A 102 -3.01 12.22 -2.63
CA LEU A 102 -2.78 12.52 -1.21
C LEU A 102 -1.40 12.10 -0.72
N ASP A 103 -0.49 11.83 -1.64
CA ASP A 103 0.91 11.51 -1.38
C ASP A 103 1.15 10.19 -0.60
N ASN A 104 0.18 9.27 -0.64
CA ASN A 104 0.36 7.93 -0.08
C ASN A 104 1.23 7.07 -1.00
N THR A 105 2.32 6.57 -0.45
CA THR A 105 3.38 5.87 -1.18
C THR A 105 2.93 4.51 -1.72
N GLU A 106 2.14 3.76 -0.95
CA GLU A 106 1.57 2.49 -1.36
C GLU A 106 0.59 2.66 -2.51
N SER A 107 -0.27 3.67 -2.44
CA SER A 107 -1.18 4.01 -3.54
C SER A 107 -0.44 4.41 -4.81
N GLN A 108 0.65 5.19 -4.70
CA GLN A 108 1.51 5.53 -5.82
C GLN A 108 2.10 4.28 -6.48
N CYS A 109 2.60 3.34 -5.68
CA CYS A 109 3.14 2.06 -6.17
C CYS A 109 2.05 1.21 -6.84
N ASN A 110 0.90 1.04 -6.20
CA ASN A 110 -0.21 0.24 -6.74
C ASN A 110 -0.76 0.85 -8.04
N LEU A 111 -0.94 2.16 -8.09
CA LEU A 111 -1.38 2.86 -9.31
C LEU A 111 -0.38 2.67 -10.46
N GLY A 112 0.92 2.81 -10.18
CA GLY A 112 1.97 2.56 -11.17
C GLY A 112 1.94 1.12 -11.67
N PHE A 113 1.74 0.15 -10.81
CA PHE A 113 1.59 -1.26 -11.16
C PHE A 113 0.34 -1.52 -12.01
N CYS A 114 -0.81 -0.91 -11.67
CA CYS A 114 -2.03 -1.01 -12.47
C CYS A 114 -1.83 -0.50 -13.91
N TYR A 115 -1.16 0.63 -14.09
CA TYR A 115 -0.83 1.14 -15.41
C TYR A 115 0.14 0.25 -16.19
N LEU A 116 1.12 -0.42 -15.54
CA LEU A 116 2.02 -1.37 -16.19
C LEU A 116 1.27 -2.62 -16.67
N LYS A 117 0.36 -3.15 -15.84
CA LYS A 117 -0.26 -4.47 -16.05
C LYS A 117 -1.67 -4.40 -16.64
N SER A 118 -2.17 -3.21 -16.99
CA SER A 118 -3.55 -3.01 -17.48
C SER A 118 -4.62 -3.54 -16.52
N ILE A 119 -4.44 -3.34 -15.22
CA ILE A 119 -5.41 -3.77 -14.20
C ILE A 119 -6.38 -2.62 -13.94
N GLY A 120 -7.65 -2.79 -14.29
CA GLY A 120 -8.69 -1.76 -14.10
C GLY A 120 -8.47 -0.44 -14.84
N VAL A 121 -7.43 -0.35 -15.70
CA VAL A 121 -7.10 0.83 -16.48
C VAL A 121 -6.34 0.42 -17.74
N LYS A 122 -6.48 1.20 -18.83
CA LYS A 122 -5.67 1.02 -20.03
C LYS A 122 -4.18 1.20 -19.70
N ARG A 123 -3.34 0.33 -20.26
CA ARG A 123 -1.88 0.41 -20.11
C ARG A 123 -1.36 1.79 -20.49
N ASP A 124 -0.62 2.42 -19.60
CA ASP A 124 0.06 3.69 -19.83
C ASP A 124 1.46 3.64 -19.18
N PRO A 125 2.50 3.27 -19.96
CA PRO A 125 3.85 3.17 -19.45
C PRO A 125 4.40 4.47 -18.87
N ALA A 126 4.03 5.61 -19.44
CA ALA A 126 4.52 6.91 -18.96
C ALA A 126 3.96 7.24 -17.56
N GLN A 127 2.66 7.02 -17.36
CA GLN A 127 2.03 7.18 -16.06
C GLN A 127 2.58 6.17 -15.05
N ALA A 128 2.80 4.93 -15.47
CA ALA A 128 3.36 3.89 -14.62
C ALA A 128 4.72 4.32 -14.04
N ILE A 129 5.66 4.69 -14.93
CA ILE A 129 7.00 5.13 -14.51
C ILE A 129 6.91 6.36 -13.60
N ARG A 130 6.08 7.34 -13.95
CA ARG A 130 5.89 8.57 -13.14
C ARG A 130 5.48 8.25 -11.70
N TRP A 131 4.49 7.37 -11.51
CA TRP A 131 4.00 7.03 -10.17
C TRP A 131 4.96 6.15 -9.41
N LEU A 132 5.60 5.18 -10.08
CA LEU A 132 6.63 4.34 -9.46
C LEU A 132 7.84 5.16 -9.03
N GLN A 133 8.28 6.16 -9.81
CA GLN A 133 9.38 7.05 -9.44
C GLN A 133 9.04 7.83 -8.16
N LYS A 134 7.85 8.41 -8.05
CA LYS A 134 7.41 9.09 -6.82
C LYS A 134 7.46 8.19 -5.59
N ALA A 135 7.01 6.94 -5.71
CA ALA A 135 7.08 5.98 -4.62
C ALA A 135 8.54 5.57 -4.30
N ALA A 136 9.37 5.41 -5.33
CA ALA A 136 10.78 5.04 -5.21
C ALA A 136 11.63 6.16 -4.59
N GLU A 137 11.32 7.43 -4.83
CA GLU A 137 11.95 8.57 -4.18
C GLU A 137 11.77 8.54 -2.66
N LYS A 138 10.63 8.03 -2.20
CA LYS A 138 10.34 7.79 -0.77
C LYS A 138 10.91 6.49 -0.24
N GLY A 139 11.62 5.72 -1.08
CA GLY A 139 12.27 4.48 -0.70
C GLY A 139 11.33 3.28 -0.61
N GLN A 140 10.20 3.30 -1.32
CA GLN A 140 9.28 2.16 -1.34
C GLN A 140 9.89 0.99 -2.13
N GLY A 141 10.22 -0.11 -1.43
CA GLY A 141 11.00 -1.22 -1.96
C GLY A 141 10.37 -1.90 -3.17
N ARG A 142 9.04 -2.10 -3.17
CA ARG A 142 8.32 -2.68 -4.32
C ARG A 142 8.39 -1.79 -5.55
N ALA A 143 8.27 -0.47 -5.39
CA ALA A 143 8.38 0.47 -6.51
C ALA A 143 9.79 0.50 -7.09
N LEU A 144 10.83 0.46 -6.23
CA LEU A 144 12.21 0.34 -6.66
C LEU A 144 12.43 -0.93 -7.48
N THR A 145 11.94 -2.08 -7.00
CA THR A 145 12.07 -3.36 -7.73
C THR A 145 11.32 -3.33 -9.07
N LEU A 146 10.09 -2.80 -9.11
CA LEU A 146 9.33 -2.66 -10.35
C LEU A 146 10.03 -1.77 -11.39
N LEU A 147 10.64 -0.67 -10.96
CA LEU A 147 11.47 0.17 -11.85
C LEU A 147 12.70 -0.59 -12.34
N GLY A 148 13.38 -1.32 -11.47
CA GLY A 148 14.47 -2.19 -11.85
C GLY A 148 14.07 -3.20 -12.93
N ASP A 149 12.92 -3.85 -12.77
CA ASP A 149 12.36 -4.77 -13.76
C ASP A 149 12.06 -4.08 -15.10
N CYS A 150 11.48 -2.87 -15.06
CA CYS A 150 11.23 -2.09 -16.28
C CYS A 150 12.52 -1.81 -17.04
N TYR A 151 13.56 -1.34 -16.37
CA TYR A 151 14.87 -1.07 -17.00
C TYR A 151 15.58 -2.35 -17.47
N ARG A 152 15.47 -3.45 -16.71
CA ARG A 152 16.09 -4.74 -17.09
C ARG A 152 15.46 -5.32 -18.35
N GLN A 153 14.14 -5.21 -18.49
CA GLN A 153 13.38 -5.78 -19.60
C GLN A 153 13.29 -4.84 -20.81
N GLY A 154 13.45 -3.54 -20.61
CA GLY A 154 13.11 -2.51 -21.60
C GLY A 154 11.59 -2.34 -21.72
N ASP A 155 10.84 -2.58 -20.62
CA ASP A 155 9.39 -2.40 -20.59
C ASP A 155 9.06 -1.02 -19.99
N ALA A 156 8.31 -0.22 -20.73
CA ALA A 156 7.95 1.16 -20.41
C ALA A 156 9.12 2.18 -20.47
N VAL A 157 10.36 1.73 -20.51
CA VAL A 157 11.60 2.54 -20.63
C VAL A 157 12.60 1.82 -21.53
N GLU A 158 13.58 2.55 -22.05
CA GLU A 158 14.71 1.93 -22.75
C GLU A 158 15.47 1.00 -21.81
N LYS A 159 15.90 -0.17 -22.34
CA LYS A 159 16.63 -1.17 -21.57
C LYS A 159 17.97 -0.62 -21.06
N ASP A 160 18.16 -0.67 -19.76
CA ASP A 160 19.38 -0.24 -19.09
C ASP A 160 19.65 -1.11 -17.86
N VAL A 161 20.55 -2.10 -18.04
CA VAL A 161 20.85 -3.07 -16.98
C VAL A 161 21.60 -2.44 -15.79
N PHE A 162 22.33 -1.34 -16.01
CA PHE A 162 23.04 -0.66 -14.94
C PHE A 162 22.07 0.12 -14.05
N LYS A 163 21.10 0.79 -14.66
CA LYS A 163 20.00 1.43 -13.89
C LYS A 163 19.15 0.38 -13.18
N ALA A 164 18.87 -0.76 -13.80
CA ALA A 164 18.15 -1.84 -13.14
C ALA A 164 18.89 -2.28 -11.87
N ALA A 165 20.20 -2.54 -11.97
CA ALA A 165 21.05 -2.93 -10.84
C ALA A 165 21.06 -1.85 -9.73
N GLU A 166 21.10 -0.56 -10.08
CA GLU A 166 21.02 0.54 -9.12
C GLU A 166 19.71 0.51 -8.35
N TYR A 167 18.57 0.34 -9.04
CA TYR A 167 17.26 0.26 -8.41
C TYR A 167 17.14 -0.96 -7.49
N TYR A 168 17.63 -2.14 -7.90
CA TYR A 168 17.63 -3.34 -7.06
C TYR A 168 18.51 -3.16 -5.81
N ARG A 169 19.70 -2.55 -5.95
CA ARG A 169 20.56 -2.22 -4.81
C ARG A 169 19.83 -1.31 -3.82
N ARG A 170 19.18 -0.24 -4.29
CA ARG A 170 18.39 0.68 -3.45
C ARG A 170 17.23 -0.04 -2.75
N ALA A 171 16.58 -1.00 -3.41
CA ALA A 171 15.54 -1.82 -2.79
C ALA A 171 16.12 -2.75 -1.71
N ALA A 172 17.28 -3.34 -1.94
CA ALA A 172 18.00 -4.18 -0.97
C ALA A 172 18.44 -3.39 0.27
N GLU A 173 18.93 -2.16 0.11
CA GLU A 173 19.29 -1.23 1.20
C GLU A 173 18.08 -0.83 2.08
N ARG A 174 16.85 -1.06 1.60
CA ARG A 174 15.60 -0.87 2.34
C ARG A 174 15.04 -2.15 2.96
N ASP A 175 15.87 -3.20 3.07
CA ASP A 175 15.50 -4.52 3.58
C ASP A 175 14.31 -5.14 2.84
N TYR A 176 14.10 -4.78 1.56
CA TYR A 176 13.05 -5.37 0.74
C TYR A 176 13.54 -6.68 0.11
N ALA A 177 13.04 -7.81 0.61
CA ALA A 177 13.52 -9.15 0.23
C ALA A 177 13.53 -9.44 -1.29
N PRO A 178 12.48 -9.08 -2.09
CA PRO A 178 12.56 -9.24 -3.54
C PRO A 178 13.68 -8.40 -4.18
N GLY A 179 13.95 -7.21 -3.63
CA GLY A 179 15.05 -6.35 -4.07
C GLY A 179 16.43 -6.97 -3.75
N GLN A 180 16.57 -7.54 -2.56
CA GLN A 180 17.79 -8.25 -2.16
C GLN A 180 18.08 -9.44 -3.09
N THR A 181 17.04 -10.23 -3.42
CA THR A 181 17.14 -11.34 -4.36
C THR A 181 17.55 -10.86 -5.76
N ALA A 182 16.87 -9.83 -6.28
CA ALA A 182 17.17 -9.28 -7.60
C ALA A 182 18.56 -8.66 -7.67
N TRP A 183 19.01 -8.00 -6.60
CA TRP A 183 20.37 -7.48 -6.49
C TRP A 183 21.42 -8.58 -6.46
N GLY A 184 21.17 -9.69 -5.73
CA GLY A 184 22.05 -10.87 -5.71
C GLY A 184 22.34 -11.38 -7.11
N TYR A 185 21.33 -11.53 -7.96
CA TYR A 185 21.51 -11.95 -9.36
C TYR A 185 22.29 -10.97 -10.24
N CYS A 186 22.41 -9.71 -9.84
CA CYS A 186 23.23 -8.73 -10.57
C CYS A 186 24.73 -8.83 -10.23
N LEU A 187 25.08 -9.54 -9.16
CA LEU A 187 26.46 -9.70 -8.67
C LEU A 187 27.12 -11.01 -9.18
N GLU A 188 26.34 -11.92 -9.75
CA GLU A 188 26.82 -13.16 -10.40
C GLU A 188 27.20 -12.90 -11.87
#